data_c5bc65afc6e7db3d4a0a7670d4fb8181
#
_entry.id   c5bc65afc6e7db3d4a0a7670d4fb8181
#
_cell.length_a   1.000
_cell.length_b   1.000
_cell.length_c   1.000
_cell.angle_alpha   90.00
_cell.angle_beta   90.00
_cell.angle_gamma   90.00
#
_symmetry.space_group_name_H-M   'P 1'
#
loop_
_entity.id
_entity.type
_entity.pdbx_description
1 polymer ?
#
loop_
_entity_poly.entity_id
_entity_poly.type
_entity_poly.pdbx_seq_one_letter_code
_entity_poly.pdbx_strand_id
1 'polypeptide(L)'
;MHRILLLTAFTMVMTSTQAKTIYVATDGNDNAAGTIDAPMATLPAAYKKITNGDTICFRGGTYHVTDEQVMKTDNTYAYVFALEKAGTATRRTCIMGYPGERPVFDFSALQLDGAHRFSAFYLGANYLHLRNFDIVGLPVRIKGHTQSECVSARKGSHCIVENIAMHDGMAIGYYQTAGSDNLVLNCDAYNNYDAYSEGEYGGNVDGFGIHVQKTTETGNVIRYCRAWRNSDDGFDLINNKAPAEFDHCWAFYNGYRPTDDAKNTTTFQSAGDGNGFKAGGYGMSAGTTKCPEVCPQNYVHHCVAYRNKAHGLYSNHHLGGCRWEYNSSWMNRSNYNMVNRKSNEEAVDVPGYGHILKNNVSLTFTDSSKGGHLINCDAAQCTIENNTFAPAETAVMVTADMFVSTDPAMLFAPRDADGNLPEMTFLQGKAGSQLAQRQMGWAWGGTDDTAIHAFSDAKHHSDSSFYSLNGIQVPSDALEKGIYIHQGRTIVVELR
;
A
#
# COMPACT_ATOMS: atom_id res chain seq x y z
N MET A 1 -30.17 67.29 -14.25
CA MET A 1 -28.82 66.82 -13.91
C MET A 1 -28.89 65.24 -13.78
N HIS A 2 -28.55 64.58 -14.88
CA HIS A 2 -28.48 63.07 -14.85
C HIS A 2 -27.03 62.62 -14.54
N ARG A 3 -26.83 61.93 -13.45
CA ARG A 3 -25.54 61.31 -13.12
C ARG A 3 -25.49 59.92 -13.78
N ILE A 4 -24.61 59.76 -14.75
CA ILE A 4 -24.26 58.50 -15.36
C ILE A 4 -23.27 57.82 -14.43
N LEU A 5 -23.65 56.66 -13.87
CA LEU A 5 -22.76 55.79 -13.09
C LEU A 5 -22.04 54.88 -14.09
N LEU A 6 -20.74 55.08 -14.28
CA LEU A 6 -19.90 54.13 -15.05
C LEU A 6 -19.57 52.94 -14.16
N LEU A 7 -20.15 51.78 -14.48
CA LEU A 7 -19.80 50.51 -13.86
C LEU A 7 -18.60 49.91 -14.62
N THR A 8 -17.40 50.01 -14.07
CA THR A 8 -16.22 49.31 -14.59
C THR A 8 -16.27 47.85 -14.17
N ALA A 9 -16.62 46.95 -15.10
CA ALA A 9 -16.52 45.51 -14.90
C ALA A 9 -15.03 45.13 -14.93
N PHE A 10 -14.50 44.73 -13.79
CA PHE A 10 -13.17 44.12 -13.67
C PHE A 10 -13.29 42.66 -14.09
N THR A 11 -12.98 42.32 -15.32
CA THR A 11 -12.86 40.94 -15.78
C THR A 11 -11.57 40.37 -15.21
N MET A 12 -11.70 39.55 -14.16
CA MET A 12 -10.61 38.76 -13.63
C MET A 12 -10.33 37.64 -14.65
N VAL A 13 -9.33 37.81 -15.50
CA VAL A 13 -8.81 36.75 -16.36
C VAL A 13 -8.11 35.76 -15.43
N MET A 14 -8.79 34.68 -15.07
CA MET A 14 -8.15 33.51 -14.45
C MET A 14 -7.31 32.83 -15.53
N THR A 15 -6.02 33.13 -15.58
CA THR A 15 -5.07 32.34 -16.33
C THR A 15 -4.94 30.99 -15.60
N SER A 16 -5.61 29.96 -16.10
CA SER A 16 -5.33 28.59 -15.67
C SER A 16 -3.91 28.29 -16.13
N THR A 17 -2.95 28.28 -15.21
CA THR A 17 -1.61 27.79 -15.52
C THR A 17 -1.72 26.30 -15.82
N GLN A 18 -1.41 25.91 -17.05
CA GLN A 18 -1.36 24.52 -17.48
C GLN A 18 -0.36 23.76 -16.61
N ALA A 19 -0.69 22.50 -16.25
CA ALA A 19 0.22 21.65 -15.49
C ALA A 19 1.48 21.38 -16.33
N LYS A 20 2.62 21.58 -15.71
CA LYS A 20 3.93 21.37 -16.34
C LYS A 20 4.46 19.98 -15.98
N THR A 21 5.15 19.36 -16.94
CA THR A 21 5.92 18.13 -16.70
C THR A 21 7.40 18.45 -16.81
N ILE A 22 8.18 18.02 -15.79
CA ILE A 22 9.64 18.01 -15.79
C ILE A 22 10.10 16.58 -15.97
N TYR A 23 10.97 16.35 -16.95
CA TYR A 23 11.57 15.05 -17.20
C TYR A 23 12.91 14.91 -16.51
N VAL A 24 13.17 13.71 -16.00
CA VAL A 24 14.43 13.32 -15.33
C VAL A 24 14.94 12.05 -15.99
N ALA A 25 16.25 11.97 -16.27
CA ALA A 25 16.89 10.80 -16.84
C ALA A 25 18.26 10.57 -16.19
N THR A 26 18.74 9.32 -16.21
CA THR A 26 20.03 8.96 -15.58
C THR A 26 21.25 9.61 -16.25
N ASP A 27 21.11 9.99 -17.50
CA ASP A 27 22.10 10.76 -18.29
C ASP A 27 21.75 12.26 -18.40
N GLY A 28 20.77 12.74 -17.60
CA GLY A 28 20.33 14.12 -17.59
C GLY A 28 21.32 15.09 -16.95
N ASN A 29 20.95 16.36 -16.94
CA ASN A 29 21.75 17.44 -16.34
C ASN A 29 20.85 18.40 -15.55
N ASP A 30 21.13 18.63 -14.27
CA ASP A 30 20.31 19.47 -13.39
C ASP A 30 20.24 20.95 -13.81
N ASN A 31 21.13 21.39 -14.67
CA ASN A 31 21.05 22.72 -15.30
C ASN A 31 20.18 22.73 -16.58
N ALA A 32 19.74 21.56 -17.07
CA ALA A 32 18.88 21.46 -18.24
C ALA A 32 17.47 22.04 -18.01
N ALA A 33 16.72 22.23 -19.10
CA ALA A 33 15.38 22.78 -19.05
C ALA A 33 14.36 21.85 -18.34
N GLY A 34 14.61 20.53 -18.35
CA GLY A 34 13.70 19.51 -17.84
C GLY A 34 12.63 19.13 -18.88
N THR A 35 12.89 19.37 -20.16
CA THR A 35 12.08 18.84 -21.26
C THR A 35 12.46 17.39 -21.53
N ILE A 36 11.66 16.67 -22.33
CA ILE A 36 11.95 15.27 -22.67
C ILE A 36 13.26 15.11 -23.45
N ASP A 37 13.65 16.12 -24.24
CA ASP A 37 14.89 16.14 -25.04
C ASP A 37 16.08 16.73 -24.26
N ALA A 38 15.84 17.39 -23.13
CA ALA A 38 16.86 17.95 -22.25
C ALA A 38 16.48 17.71 -20.79
N PRO A 39 16.48 16.43 -20.33
CA PRO A 39 16.03 16.03 -19.00
C PRO A 39 17.00 16.51 -17.91
N MET A 40 16.48 16.64 -16.70
CA MET A 40 17.29 16.83 -15.51
C MET A 40 17.85 15.49 -15.00
N ALA A 41 18.80 15.53 -14.05
CA ALA A 41 19.45 14.34 -13.53
C ALA A 41 18.81 13.84 -12.20
N THR A 42 18.32 14.77 -11.35
CA THR A 42 17.93 14.41 -9.98
C THR A 42 16.53 14.89 -9.62
N LEU A 43 15.87 14.15 -8.71
CA LEU A 43 14.57 14.56 -8.17
C LEU A 43 14.67 15.90 -7.41
N PRO A 44 15.63 16.15 -6.51
CA PRO A 44 15.69 17.42 -5.80
C PRO A 44 15.81 18.64 -6.72
N ALA A 45 16.56 18.55 -7.81
CA ALA A 45 16.68 19.63 -8.77
C ALA A 45 15.38 19.84 -9.56
N ALA A 46 14.75 18.75 -10.05
CA ALA A 46 13.46 18.81 -10.72
C ALA A 46 12.36 19.37 -9.79
N TYR A 47 12.37 18.94 -8.52
CA TYR A 47 11.39 19.38 -7.53
C TYR A 47 11.43 20.88 -7.25
N LYS A 48 12.61 21.50 -7.33
CA LYS A 48 12.73 22.98 -7.22
C LYS A 48 12.01 23.70 -8.35
N LYS A 49 11.95 23.09 -9.55
CA LYS A 49 11.35 23.70 -10.74
C LYS A 49 9.83 23.54 -10.87
N ILE A 50 9.22 22.55 -10.20
CA ILE A 50 7.76 22.36 -10.23
C ILE A 50 7.03 23.28 -9.24
N THR A 51 5.73 23.45 -9.45
CA THR A 51 4.76 24.05 -8.55
C THR A 51 3.66 23.05 -8.19
N ASN A 52 2.70 23.45 -7.39
CA ASN A 52 1.56 22.63 -7.00
C ASN A 52 0.79 22.12 -8.23
N GLY A 53 0.57 20.82 -8.28
CA GLY A 53 -0.15 20.15 -9.37
C GLY A 53 0.66 19.91 -10.63
N ASP A 54 1.98 20.09 -10.62
CA ASP A 54 2.88 19.70 -11.70
C ASP A 54 3.34 18.23 -11.57
N THR A 55 3.99 17.73 -12.61
CA THR A 55 4.49 16.36 -12.70
C THR A 55 6.02 16.33 -12.83
N ILE A 56 6.67 15.39 -12.13
CA ILE A 56 8.03 14.96 -12.44
C ILE A 56 7.95 13.55 -13.02
N CYS A 57 8.50 13.36 -14.21
CA CYS A 57 8.46 12.11 -14.97
C CYS A 57 9.87 11.57 -15.19
N PHE A 58 10.12 10.38 -14.64
CA PHE A 58 11.43 9.72 -14.69
C PHE A 58 11.51 8.75 -15.86
N ARG A 59 12.58 8.85 -16.66
CA ARG A 59 12.92 7.85 -17.66
C ARG A 59 13.43 6.57 -16.97
N GLY A 60 13.37 5.45 -17.64
CA GLY A 60 13.89 4.17 -17.17
C GLY A 60 15.39 4.23 -16.84
N GLY A 61 15.82 3.36 -15.95
CA GLY A 61 17.19 3.26 -15.46
C GLY A 61 17.28 3.30 -13.94
N THR A 62 18.49 3.13 -13.42
CA THR A 62 18.75 3.14 -11.96
C THR A 62 19.28 4.50 -11.54
N TYR A 63 18.56 5.12 -10.61
CA TYR A 63 18.92 6.40 -9.98
C TYR A 63 19.56 6.09 -8.63
N HIS A 64 20.89 6.19 -8.56
CA HIS A 64 21.62 6.00 -7.31
C HIS A 64 21.49 7.25 -6.43
N VAL A 65 20.83 7.07 -5.30
CA VAL A 65 20.53 8.17 -4.36
C VAL A 65 21.61 8.24 -3.30
N THR A 66 22.17 9.43 -3.10
CA THR A 66 23.22 9.71 -2.11
C THR A 66 22.77 10.72 -1.05
N ASP A 67 23.56 10.88 0.00
CA ASP A 67 23.28 11.83 1.10
C ASP A 67 23.10 13.27 0.63
N GLU A 68 23.74 13.66 -0.47
CA GLU A 68 23.63 14.99 -1.09
C GLU A 68 22.22 15.29 -1.64
N GLN A 69 21.42 14.25 -1.88
CA GLN A 69 20.06 14.37 -2.38
C GLN A 69 19.02 14.45 -1.24
N VAL A 70 19.43 14.36 0.02
CA VAL A 70 18.52 14.50 1.15
C VAL A 70 17.98 15.93 1.22
N MET A 71 16.68 16.06 1.05
CA MET A 71 16.02 17.37 0.94
C MET A 71 15.77 18.03 2.28
N LYS A 72 15.60 17.24 3.36
CA LYS A 72 15.24 17.75 4.68
C LYS A 72 15.62 16.79 5.78
N THR A 73 16.02 17.29 6.93
CA THR A 73 16.21 16.52 8.17
C THR A 73 15.51 17.20 9.35
N ASP A 74 15.10 16.40 10.32
CA ASP A 74 14.72 16.83 11.66
C ASP A 74 15.48 15.99 12.71
N ASN A 75 15.10 16.06 13.97
CA ASN A 75 15.79 15.32 15.05
C ASN A 75 15.61 13.78 14.94
N THR A 76 14.70 13.29 14.12
CA THR A 76 14.38 11.86 14.01
C THR A 76 14.56 11.33 12.60
N TYR A 77 14.21 12.11 11.59
CA TYR A 77 14.17 11.67 10.21
C TYR A 77 15.10 12.43 9.28
N ALA A 78 15.69 11.71 8.35
CA ALA A 78 16.21 12.21 7.08
C ALA A 78 15.15 11.91 6.00
N TYR A 79 14.44 12.95 5.58
CA TYR A 79 13.47 12.90 4.48
C TYR A 79 14.25 13.07 3.17
N VAL A 80 14.55 11.93 2.52
CA VAL A 80 15.38 11.97 1.31
C VAL A 80 14.65 12.76 0.22
N PHE A 81 13.42 12.40 -0.08
CA PHE A 81 12.57 13.15 -0.99
C PHE A 81 11.35 13.70 -0.25
N ALA A 82 11.46 14.93 0.26
CA ALA A 82 10.38 15.62 0.99
C ALA A 82 9.38 16.25 0.02
N LEU A 83 8.23 15.59 -0.19
CA LEU A 83 7.20 16.03 -1.12
C LEU A 83 6.17 16.90 -0.40
N GLU A 84 6.38 18.22 -0.41
CA GLU A 84 5.57 19.20 0.33
C GLU A 84 4.78 20.18 -0.60
N LYS A 85 4.77 19.94 -1.91
CA LYS A 85 3.97 20.70 -2.88
C LYS A 85 2.65 20.01 -3.15
N ALA A 86 1.57 20.55 -2.60
CA ALA A 86 0.24 19.96 -2.69
C ALA A 86 -0.33 19.97 -4.11
N GLY A 87 -1.16 18.99 -4.43
CA GLY A 87 -2.08 19.05 -5.56
C GLY A 87 -3.47 19.51 -5.14
N THR A 88 -4.44 19.19 -5.99
CA THR A 88 -5.88 19.27 -5.74
C THR A 88 -6.55 17.97 -6.21
N ALA A 89 -7.83 17.79 -5.94
CA ALA A 89 -8.57 16.60 -6.39
C ALA A 89 -8.52 16.43 -7.93
N THR A 90 -8.52 17.52 -8.67
CA THR A 90 -8.51 17.52 -10.15
C THR A 90 -7.12 17.71 -10.76
N ARG A 91 -6.12 18.05 -9.95
CA ARG A 91 -4.75 18.31 -10.40
C ARG A 91 -3.75 17.93 -9.32
N ARG A 92 -3.35 16.67 -9.30
CA ARG A 92 -2.39 16.14 -8.32
C ARG A 92 -0.96 16.57 -8.64
N THR A 93 -0.14 16.74 -7.61
CA THR A 93 1.32 16.79 -7.82
C THR A 93 1.83 15.37 -7.98
N CYS A 94 2.42 15.06 -9.13
CA CYS A 94 2.78 13.70 -9.50
C CYS A 94 4.30 13.48 -9.56
N ILE A 95 4.75 12.32 -9.07
CA ILE A 95 6.10 11.77 -9.28
C ILE A 95 5.91 10.40 -9.91
N MET A 96 6.39 10.19 -11.13
CA MET A 96 6.05 8.97 -11.85
C MET A 96 7.15 8.51 -12.81
N GLY A 97 7.16 7.20 -13.09
CA GLY A 97 7.92 6.64 -14.22
C GLY A 97 7.27 6.98 -15.56
N TYR A 98 8.09 7.12 -16.59
CA TYR A 98 7.64 7.29 -17.97
C TYR A 98 6.84 6.05 -18.41
N PRO A 99 5.73 6.19 -19.16
CA PRO A 99 4.94 5.05 -19.63
C PRO A 99 5.75 4.01 -20.36
N GLY A 100 5.59 2.75 -19.96
CA GLY A 100 6.35 1.63 -20.51
C GLY A 100 7.78 1.49 -20.00
N GLU A 101 8.24 2.41 -19.15
CA GLU A 101 9.54 2.37 -18.49
C GLU A 101 9.37 2.24 -16.98
N ARG A 102 10.32 1.60 -16.30
CA ARG A 102 10.29 1.44 -14.85
C ARG A 102 11.60 1.92 -14.22
N PRO A 103 11.66 3.17 -13.78
CA PRO A 103 12.82 3.68 -13.04
C PRO A 103 12.98 2.98 -11.69
N VAL A 104 14.22 2.79 -11.27
CA VAL A 104 14.61 2.20 -9.99
C VAL A 104 15.35 3.23 -9.17
N PHE A 105 14.86 3.55 -7.98
CA PHE A 105 15.56 4.40 -7.02
C PHE A 105 16.33 3.51 -6.05
N ASP A 106 17.67 3.51 -6.16
CA ASP A 106 18.57 2.76 -5.31
C ASP A 106 19.11 3.63 -4.18
N PHE A 107 18.69 3.33 -2.96
CA PHE A 107 19.05 4.05 -1.74
C PHE A 107 20.19 3.39 -0.95
N SER A 108 20.82 2.34 -1.48
CA SER A 108 21.83 1.55 -0.77
C SER A 108 23.09 2.36 -0.41
N ALA A 109 23.35 3.46 -1.12
CA ALA A 109 24.50 4.33 -0.89
C ALA A 109 24.32 5.35 0.26
N LEU A 110 23.14 5.44 0.88
CA LEU A 110 22.90 6.36 2.00
C LEU A 110 23.74 5.99 3.21
N GLN A 111 24.47 6.99 3.76
CA GLN A 111 25.42 6.83 4.87
C GLN A 111 25.21 7.83 6.00
N LEU A 112 24.26 8.78 5.87
CA LEU A 112 24.04 9.80 6.89
C LEU A 112 24.17 9.24 8.31
N ASP A 113 24.98 9.88 9.11
CA ASP A 113 25.36 9.44 10.45
C ASP A 113 24.14 9.03 11.27
N GLY A 114 24.29 7.94 12.00
CA GLY A 114 23.32 7.08 12.65
C GLY A 114 22.31 7.69 13.64
N ALA A 115 21.98 8.96 13.50
CA ALA A 115 20.95 9.62 14.30
C ALA A 115 19.58 9.66 13.61
N HIS A 116 19.48 9.32 12.32
CA HIS A 116 18.26 9.52 11.55
C HIS A 116 17.67 8.21 11.00
N ARG A 117 16.34 8.11 11.11
CA ARG A 117 15.54 7.16 10.34
C ARG A 117 15.40 7.71 8.92
N PHE A 118 15.53 6.86 7.91
CA PHE A 118 15.31 7.31 6.54
C PHE A 118 13.83 7.23 6.15
N SER A 119 13.34 8.28 5.51
CA SER A 119 12.09 8.30 4.76
C SER A 119 12.43 8.57 3.30
N ALA A 120 12.35 7.54 2.43
CA ALA A 120 12.76 7.71 1.04
C ALA A 120 11.83 8.68 0.30
N PHE A 121 10.51 8.45 0.33
CA PHE A 121 9.50 9.37 -0.20
C PHE A 121 8.54 9.80 0.92
N TYR A 122 8.66 11.05 1.35
CA TYR A 122 7.79 11.61 2.38
C TYR A 122 6.60 12.35 1.76
N LEU A 123 5.39 11.89 2.06
CA LEU A 123 4.14 12.51 1.63
C LEU A 123 3.77 13.64 2.61
N GLY A 124 4.37 14.81 2.43
CA GLY A 124 4.25 15.98 3.29
C GLY A 124 3.11 16.94 2.92
N ALA A 125 2.36 16.68 1.85
CA ALA A 125 1.28 17.51 1.36
C ALA A 125 0.11 16.67 0.83
N ASN A 126 -1.07 17.30 0.65
CA ASN A 126 -2.27 16.65 0.15
C ASN A 126 -2.25 16.47 -1.38
N TYR A 127 -2.98 15.48 -1.87
CA TYR A 127 -3.18 15.21 -3.29
C TYR A 127 -1.87 14.97 -4.05
N LEU A 128 -0.93 14.25 -3.42
CA LEU A 128 0.24 13.71 -4.09
C LEU A 128 -0.14 12.40 -4.82
N HIS A 129 0.57 12.11 -5.91
CA HIS A 129 0.46 10.85 -6.62
C HIS A 129 1.86 10.32 -6.97
N LEU A 130 2.24 9.22 -6.33
CA LEU A 130 3.45 8.47 -6.66
C LEU A 130 3.07 7.29 -7.55
N ARG A 131 3.77 7.08 -8.68
CA ARG A 131 3.36 6.04 -9.61
C ARG A 131 4.52 5.42 -10.40
N ASN A 132 4.50 4.09 -10.54
CA ASN A 132 5.23 3.32 -11.54
C ASN A 132 6.77 3.43 -11.44
N PHE A 133 7.34 3.03 -10.29
CA PHE A 133 8.78 2.93 -10.08
C PHE A 133 9.11 1.95 -8.93
N ASP A 134 10.39 1.59 -8.78
CA ASP A 134 10.89 0.77 -7.69
C ASP A 134 11.71 1.58 -6.69
N ILE A 135 11.64 1.19 -5.41
CA ILE A 135 12.43 1.70 -4.30
C ILE A 135 13.21 0.52 -3.74
N VAL A 136 14.54 0.57 -3.83
CA VAL A 136 15.39 -0.54 -3.43
C VAL A 136 16.49 -0.12 -2.46
N GLY A 137 16.94 -1.04 -1.62
CA GLY A 137 18.16 -0.89 -0.83
C GLY A 137 18.10 0.13 0.30
N LEU A 138 16.92 0.61 0.72
CA LEU A 138 16.82 1.63 1.78
C LEU A 138 17.37 1.07 3.10
N PRO A 139 18.45 1.68 3.69
CA PRO A 139 19.11 1.12 4.85
C PRO A 139 18.47 1.55 6.17
N VAL A 140 18.81 0.81 7.24
CA VAL A 140 18.76 1.26 8.64
C VAL A 140 20.17 1.48 9.14
N ARG A 141 20.43 2.60 9.82
CA ARG A 141 21.75 2.98 10.34
C ARG A 141 21.78 3.22 11.86
N ILE A 142 20.65 3.05 12.53
CA ILE A 142 20.53 3.24 13.99
C ILE A 142 20.50 1.88 14.68
N LYS A 143 21.27 1.72 15.75
CA LYS A 143 21.19 0.58 16.68
C LYS A 143 20.03 0.79 17.66
N GLY A 144 19.39 -0.30 18.07
CA GLY A 144 18.25 -0.28 18.97
C GLY A 144 16.92 -0.21 18.20
N HIS A 145 15.82 -0.03 18.91
CA HIS A 145 14.47 -0.02 18.32
C HIS A 145 14.27 1.14 17.35
N THR A 146 14.16 0.83 16.09
CA THR A 146 14.07 1.82 15.01
C THR A 146 13.40 1.24 13.76
N GLN A 147 13.15 2.10 12.78
CA GLN A 147 12.66 1.75 11.45
C GLN A 147 13.08 2.81 10.44
N SER A 148 13.17 2.44 9.17
CA SER A 148 13.17 3.34 8.01
C SER A 148 11.95 3.01 7.15
N GLU A 149 11.55 3.91 6.23
CA GLU A 149 10.29 3.80 5.48
C GLU A 149 10.50 4.15 4.01
N CYS A 150 10.12 3.26 3.10
CA CYS A 150 10.22 3.53 1.67
C CYS A 150 9.25 4.64 1.24
N VAL A 151 7.97 4.52 1.64
CA VAL A 151 6.98 5.60 1.48
C VAL A 151 6.39 5.94 2.84
N SER A 152 6.52 7.18 3.26
CA SER A 152 6.16 7.67 4.58
C SER A 152 5.03 8.69 4.50
N ALA A 153 3.80 8.31 4.88
CA ALA A 153 2.63 9.17 4.90
C ALA A 153 2.36 9.69 6.33
N ARG A 154 2.96 10.85 6.66
CA ARG A 154 2.91 11.42 8.02
C ARG A 154 2.15 12.75 8.09
N LYS A 155 1.60 13.22 6.95
CA LYS A 155 0.89 14.51 6.91
C LYS A 155 -0.14 14.58 5.79
N GLY A 156 0.18 14.07 4.60
CA GLY A 156 -0.65 14.21 3.41
C GLY A 156 -1.96 13.42 3.50
N SER A 157 -3.05 14.01 3.01
CA SER A 157 -4.35 13.38 2.81
C SER A 157 -4.68 13.31 1.31
N HIS A 158 -5.58 12.41 0.93
CA HIS A 158 -5.99 12.20 -0.47
C HIS A 158 -4.82 11.85 -1.40
N CYS A 159 -3.76 11.26 -0.86
CA CYS A 159 -2.60 10.84 -1.66
C CYS A 159 -2.83 9.46 -2.29
N ILE A 160 -2.22 9.24 -3.45
CA ILE A 160 -2.23 7.94 -4.13
C ILE A 160 -0.79 7.45 -4.27
N VAL A 161 -0.57 6.19 -3.88
CA VAL A 161 0.68 5.45 -4.10
C VAL A 161 0.32 4.26 -4.97
N GLU A 162 0.76 4.25 -6.22
CA GLU A 162 0.26 3.33 -7.24
C GLU A 162 1.39 2.63 -7.99
N ASN A 163 1.30 1.31 -8.14
CA ASN A 163 2.25 0.51 -8.91
C ASN A 163 3.71 0.77 -8.54
N ILE A 164 4.01 0.73 -7.24
CA ILE A 164 5.37 0.88 -6.70
C ILE A 164 5.79 -0.46 -6.10
N ALA A 165 7.03 -0.88 -6.36
CA ALA A 165 7.66 -1.98 -5.65
C ALA A 165 8.71 -1.44 -4.67
N MET A 166 8.67 -1.93 -3.42
CA MET A 166 9.54 -1.52 -2.31
C MET A 166 10.25 -2.78 -1.80
N HIS A 167 11.54 -2.94 -2.11
CA HIS A 167 12.16 -4.25 -1.90
C HIS A 167 13.68 -4.23 -1.70
N ASP A 168 14.19 -5.40 -1.27
CA ASP A 168 15.62 -5.67 -1.09
C ASP A 168 16.32 -4.62 -0.21
N GLY A 169 15.62 -4.14 0.83
CA GLY A 169 16.10 -3.13 1.78
C GLY A 169 15.95 -3.56 3.23
N MET A 170 16.12 -2.61 4.14
CA MET A 170 15.97 -2.78 5.58
C MET A 170 14.73 -2.04 6.12
N ALA A 171 13.87 -1.53 5.25
CA ALA A 171 12.81 -0.58 5.60
C ALA A 171 11.42 -1.17 5.46
N ILE A 172 10.48 -0.61 6.21
CA ILE A 172 9.04 -0.80 5.95
C ILE A 172 8.73 -0.27 4.55
N GLY A 173 7.89 -0.99 3.80
CA GLY A 173 7.47 -0.55 2.48
C GLY A 173 6.65 0.74 2.55
N TYR A 174 5.41 0.67 2.96
CA TYR A 174 4.54 1.84 3.17
C TYR A 174 4.19 2.00 4.65
N TYR A 175 4.37 3.21 5.18
CA TYR A 175 4.05 3.50 6.58
C TYR A 175 3.31 4.82 6.74
N GLN A 176 2.07 4.75 7.25
CA GLN A 176 1.21 5.91 7.44
C GLN A 176 0.92 6.16 8.92
N THR A 177 1.15 7.40 9.40
CA THR A 177 0.80 7.80 10.77
C THR A 177 -0.17 8.98 10.85
N ALA A 178 -0.50 9.59 9.71
CA ALA A 178 -1.50 10.66 9.63
C ALA A 178 -2.11 10.74 8.24
N GLY A 179 -3.19 11.52 8.11
CA GLY A 179 -3.88 11.78 6.86
C GLY A 179 -5.09 10.87 6.63
N SER A 180 -6.03 11.37 5.85
CA SER A 180 -7.29 10.71 5.48
C SER A 180 -7.32 10.42 3.99
N ASP A 181 -8.16 9.47 3.59
CA ASP A 181 -8.48 9.19 2.18
C ASP A 181 -7.24 8.92 1.33
N ASN A 182 -6.21 8.29 1.92
CA ASN A 182 -5.03 7.83 1.20
C ASN A 182 -5.28 6.45 0.60
N LEU A 183 -4.89 6.27 -0.65
CA LEU A 183 -5.01 5.01 -1.38
C LEU A 183 -3.62 4.48 -1.75
N VAL A 184 -3.33 3.25 -1.30
CA VAL A 184 -2.18 2.48 -1.78
C VAL A 184 -2.72 1.41 -2.72
N LEU A 185 -2.36 1.47 -3.98
CA LEU A 185 -2.96 0.70 -5.06
C LEU A 185 -1.89 -0.05 -5.87
N ASN A 186 -2.11 -1.33 -6.10
CA ASN A 186 -1.25 -2.12 -7.00
C ASN A 186 0.25 -2.10 -6.60
N CYS A 187 0.58 -2.04 -5.31
CA CYS A 187 1.96 -1.98 -4.83
C CYS A 187 2.46 -3.34 -4.36
N ASP A 188 3.77 -3.53 -4.41
CA ASP A 188 4.46 -4.71 -3.87
C ASP A 188 5.48 -4.27 -2.81
N ALA A 189 5.53 -4.98 -1.67
CA ALA A 189 6.58 -4.82 -0.67
C ALA A 189 7.17 -6.21 -0.37
N TYR A 190 8.45 -6.41 -0.65
CA TYR A 190 9.02 -7.74 -0.50
C TYR A 190 10.51 -7.77 -0.23
N ASN A 191 10.94 -8.88 0.37
CA ASN A 191 12.35 -9.20 0.60
C ASN A 191 13.07 -8.14 1.44
N ASN A 192 12.36 -7.50 2.39
CA ASN A 192 12.90 -6.48 3.27
C ASN A 192 13.26 -7.07 4.63
N TYR A 193 14.43 -6.70 5.17
CA TYR A 193 14.95 -7.22 6.42
C TYR A 193 15.92 -6.25 7.08
N ASP A 194 15.61 -5.82 8.28
CA ASP A 194 16.54 -5.03 9.09
C ASP A 194 17.55 -5.96 9.78
N ALA A 195 18.71 -6.08 9.17
CA ALA A 195 19.85 -6.83 9.70
C ALA A 195 20.73 -6.01 10.66
N TYR A 196 20.36 -4.77 10.98
CA TYR A 196 21.28 -3.84 11.66
C TYR A 196 20.80 -3.39 13.04
N SER A 197 19.53 -3.08 13.22
CA SER A 197 19.01 -2.62 14.52
C SER A 197 18.92 -3.78 15.53
N GLU A 198 18.06 -3.90 16.37
CA GLU A 198 17.75 -4.86 17.42
C GLU A 198 18.31 -6.31 17.26
N GLY A 199 19.64 -6.45 17.11
CA GLY A 199 20.30 -7.75 17.12
C GLY A 199 19.95 -8.65 15.93
N GLU A 200 19.71 -8.06 14.77
CA GLU A 200 19.39 -8.78 13.53
C GLU A 200 18.09 -9.59 13.59
N TYR A 201 17.15 -9.20 14.45
CA TYR A 201 15.88 -9.91 14.60
C TYR A 201 14.94 -9.66 13.41
N GLY A 202 15.01 -8.45 12.80
CA GLY A 202 14.17 -8.06 11.66
C GLY A 202 12.74 -7.67 12.04
N GLY A 203 12.44 -7.45 13.31
CA GLY A 203 11.19 -6.85 13.78
C GLY A 203 11.04 -5.41 13.27
N ASN A 204 9.82 -4.93 13.13
CA ASN A 204 9.46 -3.62 12.56
C ASN A 204 9.73 -3.45 11.05
N VAL A 205 9.81 -4.52 10.28
CA VAL A 205 9.93 -4.44 8.81
C VAL A 205 8.73 -5.09 8.16
N ASP A 206 7.63 -4.34 8.21
CA ASP A 206 6.37 -4.73 7.59
C ASP A 206 6.35 -4.40 6.09
N GLY A 207 5.48 -5.08 5.35
CA GLY A 207 5.19 -4.67 3.98
C GLY A 207 4.45 -3.33 3.94
N PHE A 208 3.34 -3.23 4.65
CA PHE A 208 2.45 -2.06 4.65
C PHE A 208 1.87 -1.82 6.04
N GLY A 209 1.89 -0.57 6.51
CA GLY A 209 1.32 -0.20 7.80
C GLY A 209 0.49 1.08 7.76
N ILE A 210 -0.68 1.06 8.45
CA ILE A 210 -1.50 2.25 8.71
C ILE A 210 -1.69 2.38 10.23
N HIS A 211 -1.14 3.44 10.81
CA HIS A 211 -1.10 3.69 12.24
C HIS A 211 -1.51 5.13 12.55
N VAL A 212 -2.63 5.61 11.96
CA VAL A 212 -3.06 6.99 12.15
C VAL A 212 -3.41 7.28 13.61
N GLN A 213 -3.08 8.50 14.05
CA GLN A 213 -3.13 8.86 15.46
C GLN A 213 -4.39 9.65 15.86
N LYS A 214 -5.28 9.93 14.91
CA LYS A 214 -6.56 10.61 15.17
C LYS A 214 -7.72 9.78 14.66
N THR A 215 -8.79 9.73 15.43
CA THR A 215 -10.04 9.03 15.07
C THR A 215 -10.74 9.62 13.84
N THR A 216 -10.40 10.85 13.47
CA THR A 216 -10.93 11.55 12.30
C THR A 216 -10.16 11.26 10.98
N GLU A 217 -9.04 10.56 11.04
CA GLU A 217 -8.21 10.25 9.88
C GLU A 217 -8.69 8.95 9.18
N THR A 218 -9.89 8.98 8.67
CA THR A 218 -10.62 7.85 8.05
C THR A 218 -10.38 7.73 6.54
N GLY A 219 -10.94 6.70 5.90
CA GLY A 219 -10.93 6.52 4.44
C GLY A 219 -9.60 6.02 3.88
N ASN A 220 -8.70 5.50 4.72
CA ASN A 220 -7.41 4.97 4.28
C ASN A 220 -7.55 3.51 3.81
N VAL A 221 -7.11 3.22 2.59
CA VAL A 221 -7.28 1.93 1.92
C VAL A 221 -5.96 1.45 1.32
N ILE A 222 -5.65 0.16 1.53
CA ILE A 222 -4.60 -0.55 0.79
C ILE A 222 -5.30 -1.62 -0.05
N ARG A 223 -5.12 -1.55 -1.38
CA ARG A 223 -5.88 -2.37 -2.33
C ARG A 223 -5.00 -2.97 -3.41
N TYR A 224 -5.25 -4.25 -3.75
CA TYR A 224 -4.51 -5.01 -4.77
C TYR A 224 -3.00 -5.03 -4.54
N CYS A 225 -2.57 -4.97 -3.27
CA CYS A 225 -1.16 -4.97 -2.88
C CYS A 225 -0.69 -6.37 -2.49
N ARG A 226 0.62 -6.61 -2.63
CA ARG A 226 1.25 -7.86 -2.20
C ARG A 226 2.39 -7.59 -1.23
N ALA A 227 2.45 -8.38 -0.16
CA ALA A 227 3.54 -8.37 0.80
C ALA A 227 4.11 -9.77 0.97
N TRP A 228 5.39 -9.96 0.66
CA TRP A 228 6.02 -11.28 0.84
C TRP A 228 7.50 -11.18 1.22
N ARG A 229 7.94 -12.16 2.04
CA ARG A 229 9.31 -12.19 2.55
C ARG A 229 9.77 -10.88 3.18
N ASN A 230 8.86 -10.15 3.79
CA ASN A 230 9.25 -9.13 4.75
C ASN A 230 9.54 -9.82 6.08
N SER A 231 10.54 -9.33 6.80
CA SER A 231 11.00 -10.02 8.00
C SER A 231 10.02 -9.93 9.17
N ASP A 232 9.09 -9.00 9.14
CA ASP A 232 7.99 -8.91 10.10
C ASP A 232 6.64 -9.18 9.42
N ASP A 233 5.64 -8.35 9.59
CA ASP A 233 4.29 -8.61 9.11
C ASP A 233 4.09 -8.21 7.63
N GLY A 234 3.11 -8.80 6.96
CA GLY A 234 2.72 -8.38 5.62
C GLY A 234 1.99 -7.03 5.65
N PHE A 235 0.97 -6.93 6.49
CA PHE A 235 0.11 -5.75 6.67
C PHE A 235 -0.16 -5.54 8.16
N ASP A 236 0.06 -4.31 8.66
CA ASP A 236 -0.07 -3.98 10.09
C ASP A 236 -0.92 -2.74 10.35
N LEU A 237 -1.86 -2.85 11.31
CA LEU A 237 -2.71 -1.77 11.82
C LEU A 237 -2.55 -1.57 13.34
N ILE A 238 -1.42 -1.97 13.92
CA ILE A 238 -1.19 -1.77 15.37
C ILE A 238 -1.30 -0.28 15.73
N ASN A 239 -1.95 0.04 16.83
CA ASN A 239 -2.16 1.40 17.32
C ASN A 239 -2.94 2.34 16.36
N ASN A 240 -3.58 1.81 15.33
CA ASN A 240 -4.39 2.58 14.41
C ASN A 240 -5.66 3.09 15.11
N LYS A 241 -5.93 4.41 15.06
CA LYS A 241 -7.07 5.02 15.79
C LYS A 241 -8.30 5.30 14.94
N ALA A 242 -8.25 5.06 13.63
CA ALA A 242 -9.39 5.19 12.73
C ALA A 242 -9.55 3.92 11.88
N PRO A 243 -10.77 3.60 11.42
CA PRO A 243 -10.97 2.44 10.56
C PRO A 243 -10.11 2.52 9.30
N ALA A 244 -9.47 1.39 8.95
CA ALA A 244 -8.70 1.20 7.74
C ALA A 244 -9.12 -0.08 7.03
N GLU A 245 -8.83 -0.19 5.75
CA GLU A 245 -9.28 -1.26 4.88
C GLU A 245 -8.12 -1.91 4.13
N PHE A 246 -8.08 -3.25 4.14
CA PHE A 246 -7.26 -4.07 3.27
C PHE A 246 -8.18 -4.85 2.31
N ASP A 247 -8.04 -4.58 1.03
CA ASP A 247 -8.92 -5.08 -0.02
C ASP A 247 -8.15 -5.78 -1.14
N HIS A 248 -8.49 -7.03 -1.47
CA HIS A 248 -7.83 -7.85 -2.50
C HIS A 248 -6.29 -7.92 -2.36
N CYS A 249 -5.78 -7.90 -1.13
CA CYS A 249 -4.35 -7.96 -0.86
C CYS A 249 -3.87 -9.40 -0.64
N TRP A 250 -2.58 -9.65 -0.96
CA TRP A 250 -1.96 -10.95 -0.75
C TRP A 250 -0.77 -10.86 0.20
N ALA A 251 -0.80 -11.61 1.29
CA ALA A 251 0.27 -11.70 2.27
C ALA A 251 0.82 -13.14 2.32
N PHE A 252 2.07 -13.33 1.94
CA PHE A 252 2.62 -14.68 1.87
C PHE A 252 4.11 -14.73 2.19
N TYR A 253 4.52 -15.78 2.90
CA TYR A 253 5.91 -15.99 3.32
C TYR A 253 6.51 -14.86 4.18
N ASN A 254 5.73 -14.04 4.91
CA ASN A 254 6.26 -13.03 5.82
C ASN A 254 6.74 -13.67 7.14
N GLY A 255 7.66 -12.99 7.85
CA GLY A 255 8.30 -13.46 9.07
C GLY A 255 9.56 -14.29 8.85
N TYR A 256 10.13 -14.23 7.66
CA TYR A 256 11.35 -14.95 7.31
C TYR A 256 12.40 -14.02 6.74
N ARG A 257 13.68 -14.38 6.93
CA ARG A 257 14.79 -13.65 6.33
C ARG A 257 14.72 -13.70 4.81
N PRO A 258 15.14 -12.64 4.13
CA PRO A 258 15.28 -12.64 2.68
C PRO A 258 16.18 -13.77 2.17
N THR A 259 16.06 -14.05 0.90
CA THR A 259 16.95 -14.92 0.15
C THR A 259 17.37 -14.18 -1.13
N ASP A 260 18.46 -14.63 -1.77
CA ASP A 260 18.91 -14.05 -3.05
C ASP A 260 17.82 -14.13 -4.13
N ASP A 261 16.92 -15.09 -4.02
CA ASP A 261 15.71 -15.18 -4.83
C ASP A 261 14.46 -14.92 -3.96
N ALA A 262 13.86 -13.75 -4.12
CA ALA A 262 12.62 -13.37 -3.42
C ALA A 262 11.43 -14.30 -3.69
N LYS A 263 11.51 -15.16 -4.72
CA LYS A 263 10.51 -16.18 -5.04
C LYS A 263 10.84 -17.57 -4.46
N ASN A 264 11.88 -17.68 -3.64
CA ASN A 264 12.26 -18.95 -3.02
C ASN A 264 11.14 -19.45 -2.09
N THR A 265 10.72 -20.68 -2.29
CA THR A 265 9.68 -21.36 -1.51
C THR A 265 10.18 -22.50 -0.64
N THR A 266 11.49 -22.65 -0.49
CA THR A 266 12.12 -23.79 0.19
C THR A 266 12.91 -23.39 1.44
N THR A 267 13.42 -22.17 1.53
CA THR A 267 14.24 -21.70 2.65
C THR A 267 13.43 -20.76 3.55
N PHE A 268 13.34 -21.12 4.84
CA PHE A 268 12.51 -20.44 5.84
C PHE A 268 13.30 -20.17 7.12
N GLN A 269 14.26 -19.25 7.08
CA GLN A 269 14.94 -18.79 8.27
C GLN A 269 14.07 -17.76 8.99
N SER A 270 13.67 -18.07 10.23
CA SER A 270 12.79 -17.21 11.04
C SER A 270 13.38 -15.82 11.26
N ALA A 271 12.53 -14.80 11.24
CA ALA A 271 12.81 -13.41 11.60
C ALA A 271 11.68 -12.88 12.50
N GLY A 272 11.26 -11.62 12.39
CA GLY A 272 10.24 -10.93 13.19
C GLY A 272 8.95 -11.72 13.50
N ASP A 273 7.82 -11.08 13.67
CA ASP A 273 6.57 -11.76 14.06
C ASP A 273 5.98 -12.60 12.93
N GLY A 274 5.79 -12.05 11.77
CA GLY A 274 5.42 -12.75 10.55
C GLY A 274 3.95 -13.11 10.45
N ASN A 275 3.07 -12.14 10.71
CA ASN A 275 1.65 -12.28 10.39
C ASN A 275 1.37 -11.88 8.94
N GLY A 276 0.31 -12.42 8.36
CA GLY A 276 -0.17 -11.97 7.06
C GLY A 276 -0.85 -10.61 7.16
N PHE A 277 -1.98 -10.57 7.87
CA PHE A 277 -2.78 -9.37 8.14
C PHE A 277 -2.98 -9.20 9.62
N LYS A 278 -2.30 -8.24 10.23
CA LYS A 278 -2.42 -7.85 11.64
C LYS A 278 -3.32 -6.62 11.72
N ALA A 279 -4.61 -6.84 11.98
CA ALA A 279 -5.64 -5.82 11.78
C ALA A 279 -6.04 -5.12 13.08
N GLY A 280 -5.07 -4.73 13.91
CA GLY A 280 -5.36 -3.98 15.11
C GLY A 280 -4.34 -4.15 16.22
N GLY A 281 -4.81 -3.96 17.46
CA GLY A 281 -3.97 -4.03 18.65
C GLY A 281 -3.56 -2.66 19.16
N TYR A 282 -3.40 -2.61 20.48
CA TYR A 282 -2.91 -1.41 21.17
C TYR A 282 -1.86 -1.84 22.18
N GLY A 283 -0.96 -0.94 22.53
CA GLY A 283 0.22 -1.20 23.32
C GLY A 283 0.09 -2.21 24.46
N MET A 284 1.10 -3.08 24.56
CA MET A 284 1.11 -4.23 25.49
C MET A 284 1.41 -3.84 26.93
N SER A 285 1.89 -2.63 27.19
CA SER A 285 2.33 -2.17 28.52
C SER A 285 1.48 -1.01 29.02
N ALA A 286 1.37 -0.85 30.33
CA ALA A 286 0.78 0.32 30.95
C ALA A 286 1.47 1.60 30.45
N GLY A 287 0.68 2.57 29.95
CA GLY A 287 1.19 3.84 29.45
C GLY A 287 1.46 3.90 27.94
N THR A 288 1.32 2.80 27.21
CA THR A 288 1.40 2.78 25.74
C THR A 288 0.10 3.28 25.09
N THR A 289 0.06 3.33 23.77
CA THR A 289 -1.08 3.81 22.99
C THR A 289 -2.38 3.10 23.42
N LYS A 290 -3.40 3.89 23.78
CA LYS A 290 -4.72 3.38 24.15
C LYS A 290 -5.65 3.37 22.96
N CYS A 291 -6.54 2.36 22.94
CA CYS A 291 -7.69 2.36 22.07
C CYS A 291 -8.58 3.58 22.35
N PRO A 292 -9.07 4.27 21.31
CA PRO A 292 -10.05 5.33 21.51
C PRO A 292 -11.36 4.77 22.10
N GLU A 293 -12.22 5.66 22.63
CA GLU A 293 -13.51 5.29 23.23
C GLU A 293 -14.36 4.45 22.25
N VAL A 294 -14.41 4.85 20.98
CA VAL A 294 -14.97 4.04 19.91
C VAL A 294 -13.81 3.34 19.22
N CYS A 295 -13.65 2.06 19.50
CA CYS A 295 -12.59 1.25 18.92
C CYS A 295 -12.81 1.12 17.39
N PRO A 296 -11.80 1.40 16.55
CA PRO A 296 -11.97 1.32 15.10
C PRO A 296 -12.25 -0.11 14.67
N GLN A 297 -13.27 -0.31 13.83
CA GLN A 297 -13.54 -1.59 13.21
C GLN A 297 -12.81 -1.65 11.86
N ASN A 298 -11.62 -2.23 11.86
CA ASN A 298 -10.84 -2.42 10.64
C ASN A 298 -11.47 -3.51 9.75
N TYR A 299 -11.29 -3.40 8.45
CA TYR A 299 -11.89 -4.28 7.46
C TYR A 299 -10.83 -4.96 6.58
N VAL A 300 -10.81 -6.28 6.60
CA VAL A 300 -9.92 -7.12 5.77
C VAL A 300 -10.80 -8.03 4.93
N HIS A 301 -10.76 -7.87 3.61
CA HIS A 301 -11.62 -8.64 2.73
C HIS A 301 -11.01 -8.96 1.37
N HIS A 302 -11.50 -10.04 0.76
CA HIS A 302 -11.02 -10.58 -0.52
C HIS A 302 -9.50 -10.82 -0.54
N CYS A 303 -8.92 -11.05 0.64
CA CYS A 303 -7.48 -11.18 0.83
C CYS A 303 -7.04 -12.64 0.86
N VAL A 304 -5.77 -12.87 0.50
CA VAL A 304 -5.12 -14.17 0.56
C VAL A 304 -3.97 -14.13 1.56
N ALA A 305 -4.00 -15.01 2.57
CA ALA A 305 -2.91 -15.21 3.51
C ALA A 305 -2.32 -16.62 3.35
N TYR A 306 -1.07 -16.71 2.91
CA TYR A 306 -0.45 -18.00 2.64
C TYR A 306 0.94 -18.13 3.25
N ARG A 307 1.15 -19.18 4.07
CA ARG A 307 2.46 -19.60 4.61
C ARG A 307 3.23 -18.48 5.31
N ASN A 308 2.54 -17.56 5.97
CA ASN A 308 3.19 -16.61 6.88
C ASN A 308 3.64 -17.36 8.15
N LYS A 309 4.72 -16.91 8.79
CA LYS A 309 5.34 -17.61 9.94
C LYS A 309 4.38 -17.76 11.11
N ALA A 310 3.59 -16.73 11.41
CA ALA A 310 2.62 -16.72 12.49
C ALA A 310 1.18 -16.87 11.98
N HIS A 311 0.39 -15.84 12.03
CA HIS A 311 -1.04 -15.92 11.73
C HIS A 311 -1.35 -15.42 10.31
N GLY A 312 -2.34 -16.02 9.66
CA GLY A 312 -2.83 -15.52 8.38
C GLY A 312 -3.58 -14.20 8.56
N LEU A 313 -4.66 -14.23 9.35
CA LEU A 313 -5.48 -13.09 9.72
C LEU A 313 -5.50 -12.99 11.25
N TYR A 314 -5.13 -11.83 11.79
CA TYR A 314 -4.83 -11.66 13.21
C TYR A 314 -5.40 -10.37 13.77
N SER A 315 -6.24 -10.45 14.81
CA SER A 315 -6.78 -9.28 15.47
C SER A 315 -5.78 -8.55 16.38
N ASN A 316 -4.71 -9.22 16.78
CA ASN A 316 -3.60 -8.65 17.55
C ASN A 316 -4.05 -7.95 18.85
N HIS A 317 -4.75 -8.66 19.72
CA HIS A 317 -5.20 -8.11 21.02
C HIS A 317 -6.05 -6.82 20.87
N HIS A 318 -6.80 -6.70 19.79
CA HIS A 318 -7.66 -5.55 19.55
C HIS A 318 -8.72 -5.39 20.66
N LEU A 319 -9.23 -4.20 20.90
CA LEU A 319 -10.21 -3.91 21.96
C LEU A 319 -11.64 -3.79 21.43
N GLY A 320 -11.89 -4.25 20.23
CA GLY A 320 -13.18 -4.33 19.56
C GLY A 320 -13.13 -5.41 18.51
N GLY A 321 -14.19 -5.54 17.73
CA GLY A 321 -14.21 -6.46 16.61
C GLY A 321 -13.67 -5.83 15.33
N CYS A 322 -13.08 -6.65 14.48
CA CYS A 322 -12.78 -6.31 13.09
C CYS A 322 -13.70 -7.08 12.14
N ARG A 323 -13.80 -6.63 10.89
CA ARG A 323 -14.53 -7.32 9.83
C ARG A 323 -13.56 -8.13 8.98
N TRP A 324 -13.91 -9.40 8.74
CA TRP A 324 -13.14 -10.37 7.99
C TRP A 324 -14.07 -11.07 7.01
N GLU A 325 -14.05 -10.67 5.75
CA GLU A 325 -15.04 -11.17 4.80
C GLU A 325 -14.36 -11.65 3.50
N TYR A 326 -14.80 -12.76 2.96
CA TYR A 326 -14.29 -13.31 1.70
C TYR A 326 -12.77 -13.52 1.65
N ASN A 327 -12.14 -13.88 2.77
CA ASN A 327 -10.70 -14.13 2.77
C ASN A 327 -10.40 -15.62 2.60
N SER A 328 -9.25 -15.95 2.01
CA SER A 328 -8.71 -17.30 1.95
C SER A 328 -7.39 -17.38 2.68
N SER A 329 -7.26 -18.32 3.64
CA SER A 329 -6.07 -18.46 4.47
C SER A 329 -5.61 -19.93 4.52
N TRP A 330 -4.31 -20.15 4.26
CA TRP A 330 -3.74 -21.50 4.21
C TRP A 330 -2.28 -21.53 4.62
N MET A 331 -1.87 -22.64 5.29
CA MET A 331 -0.49 -22.93 5.69
C MET A 331 0.17 -21.91 6.64
N ASN A 332 -0.58 -21.04 7.28
CA ASN A 332 -0.06 -20.21 8.35
C ASN A 332 -0.02 -21.01 9.66
N ARG A 333 0.71 -20.57 10.68
CA ARG A 333 0.68 -21.22 12.00
C ARG A 333 -0.74 -21.33 12.56
N SER A 334 -1.56 -20.28 12.44
CA SER A 334 -3.02 -20.36 12.47
C SER A 334 -3.59 -19.49 11.35
N ASN A 335 -4.69 -19.92 10.75
CA ASN A 335 -5.26 -19.19 9.64
C ASN A 335 -6.01 -17.94 10.12
N TYR A 336 -6.76 -18.06 11.23
CA TYR A 336 -7.50 -16.96 11.87
C TYR A 336 -7.25 -16.95 13.37
N ASN A 337 -6.70 -15.88 13.91
CA ASN A 337 -6.51 -15.70 15.35
C ASN A 337 -7.20 -14.41 15.80
N MET A 338 -8.32 -14.57 16.52
CA MET A 338 -9.20 -13.47 16.91
C MET A 338 -9.02 -13.05 18.36
N VAL A 339 -7.82 -13.18 18.91
CA VAL A 339 -7.57 -12.78 20.29
C VAL A 339 -7.80 -11.29 20.50
N ASN A 340 -8.58 -10.95 21.52
CA ASN A 340 -8.78 -9.59 21.96
C ASN A 340 -8.06 -9.35 23.30
N ARG A 341 -8.00 -8.09 23.71
CA ARG A 341 -7.58 -7.67 25.04
C ARG A 341 -8.79 -7.35 25.88
N LYS A 342 -8.67 -7.56 27.21
CA LYS A 342 -9.76 -7.34 28.15
C LYS A 342 -10.17 -5.86 28.23
N SER A 343 -9.19 -4.96 28.36
CA SER A 343 -9.44 -3.51 28.39
C SER A 343 -8.16 -2.72 28.10
N ASN A 344 -8.26 -1.40 28.02
CA ASN A 344 -7.10 -0.50 27.95
C ASN A 344 -6.23 -0.54 29.22
N GLU A 345 -6.82 -0.88 30.36
CA GLU A 345 -6.16 -0.89 31.67
C GLU A 345 -5.57 -2.26 32.01
N GLU A 346 -6.16 -3.34 31.44
CA GLU A 346 -5.74 -4.70 31.70
C GLU A 346 -5.22 -5.37 30.43
N ALA A 347 -3.89 -5.49 30.34
CA ALA A 347 -3.21 -6.16 29.22
C ALA A 347 -3.33 -7.70 29.34
N VAL A 348 -4.57 -8.19 29.42
CA VAL A 348 -4.91 -9.61 29.54
C VAL A 348 -5.61 -10.05 28.27
N ASP A 349 -5.10 -11.12 27.65
CA ASP A 349 -5.71 -11.73 26.49
C ASP A 349 -7.02 -12.42 26.86
N VAL A 350 -8.02 -12.18 26.03
CA VAL A 350 -9.34 -12.83 26.15
C VAL A 350 -9.78 -13.37 24.79
N PRO A 351 -10.65 -14.37 24.74
CA PRO A 351 -11.26 -14.79 23.47
C PRO A 351 -11.92 -13.61 22.76
N GLY A 352 -11.72 -13.53 21.46
CA GLY A 352 -12.15 -12.42 20.61
C GLY A 352 -13.67 -12.21 20.65
N TYR A 353 -14.07 -10.96 20.68
CA TYR A 353 -15.47 -10.51 20.71
C TYR A 353 -15.73 -9.39 19.69
N GLY A 354 -16.98 -9.24 19.28
CA GLY A 354 -17.39 -8.20 18.34
C GLY A 354 -16.90 -8.35 16.91
N HIS A 355 -16.22 -9.47 16.59
CA HIS A 355 -15.77 -9.73 15.23
C HIS A 355 -16.93 -10.12 14.31
N ILE A 356 -16.80 -9.76 13.04
CA ILE A 356 -17.67 -10.20 11.96
C ILE A 356 -16.81 -11.05 11.01
N LEU A 357 -17.09 -12.35 10.94
CA LEU A 357 -16.41 -13.30 10.06
C LEU A 357 -17.42 -13.88 9.08
N LYS A 358 -17.34 -13.52 7.80
CA LYS A 358 -18.28 -13.97 6.77
C LYS A 358 -17.58 -14.46 5.51
N ASN A 359 -18.07 -15.56 4.97
CA ASN A 359 -17.65 -16.11 3.67
C ASN A 359 -16.15 -16.43 3.56
N ASN A 360 -15.49 -16.69 4.68
CA ASN A 360 -14.06 -16.94 4.70
C ASN A 360 -13.74 -18.43 4.47
N VAL A 361 -12.58 -18.69 3.89
CA VAL A 361 -12.03 -20.02 3.65
C VAL A 361 -10.76 -20.24 4.50
N SER A 362 -10.72 -21.35 5.21
CA SER A 362 -9.53 -21.86 5.88
C SER A 362 -9.25 -23.27 5.43
N LEU A 363 -8.02 -23.54 5.01
CA LEU A 363 -7.62 -24.85 4.50
C LEU A 363 -6.74 -25.60 5.51
N THR A 364 -6.95 -26.92 5.63
CA THR A 364 -6.17 -27.80 6.52
C THR A 364 -5.84 -29.16 5.92
N PHE A 365 -6.08 -29.40 4.65
CA PHE A 365 -5.85 -30.72 4.03
C PHE A 365 -4.37 -31.08 3.85
N THR A 366 -3.45 -30.21 4.18
CA THR A 366 -2.03 -30.52 4.33
C THR A 366 -1.58 -30.12 5.71
N ASP A 367 -0.64 -30.81 6.27
CA ASP A 367 -0.22 -30.83 7.66
C ASP A 367 0.28 -29.49 8.27
N SER A 368 -0.04 -28.39 7.73
CA SER A 368 0.75 -27.19 7.87
C SER A 368 0.19 -26.13 8.82
N SER A 369 -1.06 -26.16 9.17
CA SER A 369 -1.59 -25.25 10.18
C SER A 369 -1.52 -25.90 11.57
N LYS A 370 -0.37 -25.82 12.21
CA LYS A 370 -0.17 -26.34 13.56
C LYS A 370 -1.06 -25.68 14.62
N GLY A 371 -1.72 -24.56 14.30
CA GLY A 371 -2.53 -23.79 15.23
C GLY A 371 -4.04 -23.83 14.99
N GLY A 372 -4.52 -24.43 13.92
CA GLY A 372 -5.96 -24.54 13.66
C GLY A 372 -6.57 -23.45 12.79
N HIS A 373 -7.84 -23.63 12.46
CA HIS A 373 -8.58 -22.76 11.55
C HIS A 373 -8.92 -21.39 12.15
N LEU A 374 -9.63 -21.44 13.27
CA LEU A 374 -10.07 -20.28 14.05
C LEU A 374 -9.69 -20.54 15.50
N ILE A 375 -8.86 -19.70 16.07
CA ILE A 375 -8.45 -19.76 17.47
C ILE A 375 -8.75 -18.47 18.20
N ASN A 376 -8.84 -18.57 19.53
CA ASN A 376 -9.02 -17.42 20.44
C ASN A 376 -10.25 -16.55 20.08
N CYS A 377 -11.39 -17.17 19.74
CA CYS A 377 -12.63 -16.49 19.38
C CYS A 377 -13.76 -16.94 20.29
N ASP A 378 -14.50 -16.01 20.87
CA ASP A 378 -15.76 -16.26 21.53
C ASP A 378 -16.90 -16.18 20.51
N ALA A 379 -17.30 -17.34 19.99
CA ALA A 379 -18.32 -17.43 18.97
C ALA A 379 -19.68 -16.83 19.40
N ALA A 380 -19.98 -16.81 20.69
CA ALA A 380 -21.24 -16.26 21.21
C ALA A 380 -21.25 -14.72 21.17
N GLN A 381 -20.09 -14.11 21.11
CA GLN A 381 -19.93 -12.66 21.06
C GLN A 381 -19.49 -12.13 19.68
N CYS A 382 -19.47 -12.99 18.66
CA CYS A 382 -19.08 -12.65 17.29
C CYS A 382 -20.19 -12.99 16.30
N THR A 383 -20.23 -12.29 15.17
CA THR A 383 -21.05 -12.69 14.02
C THR A 383 -20.20 -13.62 13.13
N ILE A 384 -20.58 -14.90 13.06
CA ILE A 384 -19.83 -15.91 12.31
C ILE A 384 -20.80 -16.59 11.33
N GLU A 385 -20.70 -16.27 10.05
CA GLU A 385 -21.64 -16.71 9.02
C GLU A 385 -20.91 -17.26 7.79
N ASN A 386 -21.36 -18.39 7.29
CA ASN A 386 -20.93 -18.92 6.01
C ASN A 386 -19.39 -19.04 5.85
N ASN A 387 -18.68 -19.53 6.87
CA ASN A 387 -17.25 -19.82 6.79
C ASN A 387 -17.02 -21.33 6.67
N THR A 388 -15.85 -21.77 6.19
CA THR A 388 -15.51 -23.21 6.11
C THR A 388 -15.24 -23.83 7.47
N PHE A 389 -15.01 -23.05 8.52
CA PHE A 389 -14.50 -23.48 9.82
C PHE A 389 -15.47 -23.30 11.01
N ALA A 390 -16.49 -22.47 10.87
CA ALA A 390 -17.45 -22.19 11.93
C ALA A 390 -18.70 -21.47 11.37
N PRO A 391 -19.88 -21.58 11.99
CA PRO A 391 -20.21 -22.54 13.07
C PRO A 391 -20.13 -23.99 12.58
N ALA A 392 -19.92 -24.94 13.49
CA ALA A 392 -19.68 -26.35 13.17
C ALA A 392 -20.77 -26.98 12.29
N GLU A 393 -22.03 -26.58 12.49
CA GLU A 393 -23.17 -27.08 11.75
C GLU A 393 -23.14 -26.73 10.25
N THR A 394 -22.45 -25.67 9.90
CA THR A 394 -22.32 -25.17 8.53
C THR A 394 -20.90 -25.25 8.00
N ALA A 395 -19.94 -25.73 8.79
CA ALA A 395 -18.56 -25.90 8.38
C ALA A 395 -18.44 -26.81 7.16
N VAL A 396 -17.49 -26.50 6.28
CA VAL A 396 -17.21 -27.27 5.06
C VAL A 396 -15.89 -27.99 5.21
N MET A 397 -15.88 -29.30 4.99
CA MET A 397 -14.62 -30.04 4.87
C MET A 397 -13.97 -29.65 3.55
N VAL A 398 -12.92 -28.86 3.62
CA VAL A 398 -12.22 -28.33 2.43
C VAL A 398 -11.23 -29.35 1.91
N THR A 399 -11.31 -29.65 0.61
CA THR A 399 -10.38 -30.53 -0.11
C THR A 399 -9.74 -29.81 -1.30
N ALA A 400 -8.59 -30.31 -1.76
CA ALA A 400 -7.82 -29.64 -2.83
C ALA A 400 -8.59 -29.56 -4.16
N ASP A 401 -9.43 -30.55 -4.45
CA ASP A 401 -10.24 -30.61 -5.67
C ASP A 401 -11.40 -29.59 -5.72
N MET A 402 -11.69 -28.94 -4.61
CA MET A 402 -12.64 -27.82 -4.55
C MET A 402 -12.09 -26.52 -5.14
N PHE A 403 -10.79 -26.45 -5.41
CA PHE A 403 -10.14 -25.26 -5.96
C PHE A 403 -9.78 -25.44 -7.45
N VAL A 404 -9.71 -24.32 -8.16
CA VAL A 404 -9.18 -24.29 -9.53
C VAL A 404 -7.68 -24.60 -9.50
N SER A 405 -6.96 -24.02 -8.57
CA SER A 405 -5.53 -24.27 -8.34
C SER A 405 -5.16 -24.15 -6.86
N THR A 406 -4.21 -24.97 -6.43
CA THR A 406 -3.51 -24.87 -5.13
C THR A 406 -2.01 -24.61 -5.31
N ASP A 407 -1.59 -24.22 -6.52
CA ASP A 407 -0.20 -23.90 -6.83
C ASP A 407 0.17 -22.47 -6.38
N PRO A 408 1.00 -22.31 -5.33
CA PRO A 408 1.38 -21.00 -4.82
C PRO A 408 2.32 -20.23 -5.74
N ALA A 409 2.89 -20.85 -6.78
CA ALA A 409 3.74 -20.15 -7.74
C ALA A 409 3.02 -18.98 -8.42
N MET A 410 1.68 -19.05 -8.52
CA MET A 410 0.85 -17.99 -9.06
C MET A 410 0.93 -16.67 -8.28
N LEU A 411 1.21 -16.73 -6.97
CA LEU A 411 1.36 -15.53 -6.12
C LEU A 411 2.54 -14.64 -6.57
N PHE A 412 3.54 -15.23 -7.24
CA PHE A 412 4.72 -14.55 -7.75
C PHE A 412 4.61 -14.11 -9.22
N ALA A 413 3.47 -14.36 -9.87
CA ALA A 413 3.30 -13.95 -11.25
C ALA A 413 3.48 -12.43 -11.39
N PRO A 414 4.11 -11.94 -12.48
CA PRO A 414 4.32 -10.51 -12.67
C PRO A 414 2.98 -9.78 -12.81
N ARG A 415 2.96 -8.53 -12.41
CA ARG A 415 1.85 -7.62 -12.73
C ARG A 415 1.76 -7.41 -14.24
N ASP A 416 0.59 -7.03 -14.72
CA ASP A 416 0.44 -6.62 -16.11
C ASP A 416 1.12 -5.27 -16.40
N ALA A 417 1.06 -4.81 -17.64
CA ALA A 417 1.69 -3.56 -18.06
C ALA A 417 1.10 -2.30 -17.38
N ASP A 418 -0.14 -2.39 -16.90
CA ASP A 418 -0.84 -1.31 -16.19
C ASP A 418 -0.60 -1.38 -14.66
N GLY A 419 0.10 -2.41 -14.20
CA GLY A 419 0.43 -2.63 -12.79
C GLY A 419 -0.64 -3.43 -12.02
N ASN A 420 -1.67 -3.95 -12.68
CA ASN A 420 -2.70 -4.73 -12.02
C ASN A 420 -2.18 -6.10 -11.57
N LEU A 421 -2.83 -6.69 -10.57
CA LEU A 421 -2.56 -8.05 -10.16
C LEU A 421 -2.78 -9.01 -11.36
N PRO A 422 -1.95 -10.06 -11.49
CA PRO A 422 -2.16 -11.08 -12.50
C PRO A 422 -3.47 -11.82 -12.23
N GLU A 423 -4.07 -12.36 -13.29
CA GLU A 423 -5.15 -13.33 -13.10
C GLU A 423 -4.66 -14.46 -12.21
N MET A 424 -5.40 -14.71 -11.13
CA MET A 424 -5.03 -15.70 -10.14
C MET A 424 -6.16 -16.70 -9.92
N THR A 425 -5.84 -17.98 -10.02
CA THR A 425 -6.76 -19.07 -9.68
C THR A 425 -6.37 -19.83 -8.41
N PHE A 426 -5.27 -19.42 -7.77
CA PHE A 426 -4.83 -20.00 -6.48
C PHE A 426 -5.89 -19.75 -5.41
N LEU A 427 -6.35 -20.85 -4.80
CA LEU A 427 -7.44 -20.86 -3.81
C LEU A 427 -8.77 -20.24 -4.31
N GLN A 428 -8.97 -20.18 -5.60
CA GLN A 428 -10.27 -19.83 -6.19
C GLN A 428 -11.19 -21.06 -6.15
N GLY A 429 -12.41 -20.92 -5.61
CA GLY A 429 -13.39 -22.00 -5.58
C GLY A 429 -13.76 -22.45 -6.99
N LYS A 430 -13.62 -23.76 -7.26
CA LYS A 430 -13.93 -24.38 -8.54
C LYS A 430 -15.43 -24.40 -8.78
N ALA A 431 -15.85 -24.09 -9.99
CA ALA A 431 -17.27 -24.19 -10.39
C ALA A 431 -17.87 -25.54 -10.02
N GLY A 432 -19.04 -25.53 -9.38
CA GLY A 432 -19.72 -26.72 -8.88
C GLY A 432 -19.25 -27.22 -7.50
N SER A 433 -18.15 -26.72 -6.96
CA SER A 433 -17.74 -27.01 -5.57
C SER A 433 -18.66 -26.34 -4.55
N GLN A 434 -18.66 -26.82 -3.31
CA GLN A 434 -19.41 -26.17 -2.22
C GLN A 434 -18.91 -24.73 -1.97
N LEU A 435 -17.62 -24.45 -2.21
CA LEU A 435 -17.06 -23.09 -2.08
C LEU A 435 -17.70 -22.15 -3.09
N ALA A 436 -17.83 -22.58 -4.34
CA ALA A 436 -18.47 -21.79 -5.39
C ALA A 436 -19.99 -21.63 -5.15
N GLN A 437 -20.69 -22.72 -4.77
CA GLN A 437 -22.13 -22.67 -4.48
C GLN A 437 -22.46 -21.73 -3.32
N ARG A 438 -21.58 -21.62 -2.33
CA ARG A 438 -21.75 -20.78 -1.15
C ARG A 438 -21.03 -19.43 -1.28
N GLN A 439 -20.35 -19.16 -2.39
CA GLN A 439 -19.60 -17.94 -2.65
C GLN A 439 -18.60 -17.60 -1.53
N MET A 440 -17.73 -18.55 -1.21
CA MET A 440 -16.75 -18.41 -0.12
C MET A 440 -15.34 -18.15 -0.66
N GLY A 441 -14.55 -17.36 0.08
CA GLY A 441 -13.15 -17.06 -0.22
C GLY A 441 -12.95 -15.83 -1.10
N TRP A 442 -11.72 -15.49 -1.36
CA TRP A 442 -11.27 -14.22 -1.93
C TRP A 442 -11.85 -13.86 -3.30
N ALA A 443 -12.24 -14.84 -4.09
CA ALA A 443 -12.70 -14.64 -5.47
C ALA A 443 -14.21 -14.38 -5.58
N TRP A 444 -14.94 -14.33 -4.49
CA TRP A 444 -16.40 -14.18 -4.45
C TRP A 444 -16.81 -12.90 -3.70
N GLY A 445 -18.03 -12.46 -3.96
CA GLY A 445 -18.56 -11.28 -3.32
C GLY A 445 -18.18 -10.01 -4.08
N GLY A 446 -18.68 -9.84 -5.25
CA GLY A 446 -18.46 -8.79 -6.23
C GLY A 446 -17.76 -7.54 -5.73
N THR A 447 -16.84 -7.05 -6.48
CA THR A 447 -16.28 -5.73 -6.29
C THR A 447 -17.41 -4.73 -6.19
N ASP A 448 -17.62 -4.13 -5.01
CA ASP A 448 -18.18 -2.80 -4.94
C ASP A 448 -17.14 -1.86 -5.55
N ASP A 449 -17.03 -1.95 -6.85
CA ASP A 449 -16.08 -1.22 -7.71
C ASP A 449 -16.36 0.31 -7.70
N THR A 450 -17.30 0.73 -6.87
CA THR A 450 -17.77 2.12 -6.80
C THR A 450 -16.70 3.10 -6.33
N ALA A 451 -15.65 2.64 -5.62
CA ALA A 451 -14.57 3.55 -5.18
C ALA A 451 -13.46 3.68 -6.22
N ILE A 452 -13.11 2.62 -6.98
CA ILE A 452 -12.14 2.73 -8.09
C ILE A 452 -12.74 3.54 -9.23
N HIS A 453 -14.02 3.34 -9.54
CA HIS A 453 -14.72 4.12 -10.54
C HIS A 453 -14.82 5.62 -10.19
N ALA A 454 -14.80 6.01 -8.93
CA ALA A 454 -14.72 7.44 -8.58
C ALA A 454 -13.36 8.07 -8.90
N PHE A 455 -12.28 7.28 -9.03
CA PHE A 455 -10.96 7.76 -9.43
C PHE A 455 -10.57 7.37 -10.87
N SER A 456 -11.15 6.31 -11.44
CA SER A 456 -10.98 5.91 -12.83
C SER A 456 -12.14 6.36 -13.74
N ASP A 457 -13.32 6.65 -13.19
CA ASP A 457 -14.46 7.25 -13.90
C ASP A 457 -14.38 8.80 -13.94
N ALA A 458 -13.32 9.29 -14.47
CA ALA A 458 -13.55 10.17 -15.60
C ALA A 458 -14.15 9.26 -16.68
N LYS A 459 -15.47 9.12 -16.69
CA LYS A 459 -16.32 8.35 -17.58
C LYS A 459 -15.56 7.84 -18.79
N HIS A 460 -15.60 6.52 -19.08
CA HIS A 460 -15.46 6.02 -20.43
C HIS A 460 -16.53 6.70 -21.30
N HIS A 461 -16.33 7.96 -21.57
CA HIS A 461 -16.92 8.58 -22.73
C HIS A 461 -16.14 8.03 -23.92
N SER A 462 -16.84 7.60 -24.93
CA SER A 462 -16.38 7.45 -26.31
C SER A 462 -15.91 8.80 -26.89
N ASP A 463 -15.28 9.61 -26.05
CA ASP A 463 -14.78 10.93 -26.35
C ASP A 463 -13.36 10.78 -26.89
N SER A 464 -13.14 11.29 -28.11
CA SER A 464 -11.85 11.37 -28.78
C SER A 464 -10.94 12.44 -28.17
N SER A 465 -11.22 12.92 -26.97
CA SER A 465 -10.45 13.95 -26.28
C SER A 465 -9.16 13.41 -25.70
N PHE A 466 -8.13 14.25 -25.75
CA PHE A 466 -6.87 14.00 -25.07
C PHE A 466 -6.87 14.68 -23.71
N TYR A 467 -6.28 14.05 -22.72
CA TYR A 467 -6.13 14.63 -21.39
C TYR A 467 -4.66 14.58 -20.98
N SER A 468 -4.18 15.62 -20.33
CA SER A 468 -2.86 15.58 -19.67
C SER A 468 -2.88 14.53 -18.55
N LEU A 469 -1.71 14.12 -18.08
CA LEU A 469 -1.58 13.18 -16.94
C LEU A 469 -2.29 13.64 -15.67
N ASN A 470 -2.61 14.93 -15.59
CA ASN A 470 -3.33 15.55 -14.47
C ASN A 470 -4.85 15.67 -14.75
N GLY A 471 -5.36 15.01 -15.79
CA GLY A 471 -6.79 14.99 -16.12
C GLY A 471 -7.33 16.27 -16.81
N ILE A 472 -6.46 17.16 -17.27
CA ILE A 472 -6.86 18.38 -17.99
C ILE A 472 -7.06 18.02 -19.46
N GLN A 473 -8.23 18.33 -20.02
CA GLN A 473 -8.50 18.15 -21.44
C GLN A 473 -7.58 19.02 -22.30
N VAL A 474 -6.92 18.42 -23.26
CA VAL A 474 -6.00 19.08 -24.20
C VAL A 474 -6.59 18.97 -25.61
N PRO A 475 -6.81 20.07 -26.30
CA PRO A 475 -7.24 20.05 -27.70
C PRO A 475 -6.23 19.29 -28.58
N SER A 476 -6.70 18.52 -29.54
CA SER A 476 -5.84 17.70 -30.41
C SER A 476 -4.84 18.52 -31.25
N ASP A 477 -5.15 19.77 -31.51
CA ASP A 477 -4.30 20.75 -32.21
C ASP A 477 -3.30 21.47 -31.29
N ALA A 478 -3.45 21.29 -29.96
CA ALA A 478 -2.56 21.84 -28.95
C ALA A 478 -1.67 20.74 -28.29
N LEU A 479 -1.60 19.56 -28.88
CA LEU A 479 -0.73 18.49 -28.37
C LEU A 479 0.72 18.83 -28.67
N GLU A 480 1.52 18.92 -27.60
CA GLU A 480 2.97 18.98 -27.67
C GLU A 480 3.56 17.56 -27.49
N LYS A 481 4.87 17.40 -27.76
CA LYS A 481 5.56 16.15 -27.44
C LYS A 481 5.41 15.87 -25.94
N GLY A 482 4.81 14.74 -25.59
CA GLY A 482 4.51 14.43 -24.19
C GLY A 482 3.63 13.21 -24.02
N ILE A 483 3.17 13.04 -22.78
CA ILE A 483 2.33 11.92 -22.37
C ILE A 483 0.91 12.44 -22.13
N TYR A 484 -0.07 11.74 -22.68
CA TYR A 484 -1.48 12.07 -22.57
C TYR A 484 -2.34 10.83 -22.30
N ILE A 485 -3.54 11.05 -21.77
CA ILE A 485 -4.57 10.02 -21.68
C ILE A 485 -5.56 10.24 -22.82
N HIS A 486 -5.76 9.22 -23.64
CA HIS A 486 -6.74 9.22 -24.74
C HIS A 486 -7.55 7.93 -24.70
N GLN A 487 -8.87 8.05 -24.67
CA GLN A 487 -9.79 6.90 -24.55
C GLN A 487 -9.45 5.97 -23.37
N GLY A 488 -9.05 6.57 -22.20
CA GLY A 488 -8.68 5.83 -21.01
C GLY A 488 -7.31 5.12 -21.08
N ARG A 489 -6.53 5.32 -22.16
CA ARG A 489 -5.18 4.75 -22.32
C ARG A 489 -4.14 5.85 -22.28
N THR A 490 -3.01 5.56 -21.64
CA THR A 490 -1.85 6.45 -21.72
C THR A 490 -1.20 6.33 -23.09
N ILE A 491 -1.00 7.46 -23.75
CA ILE A 491 -0.34 7.55 -25.06
C ILE A 491 0.85 8.49 -24.99
N VAL A 492 1.84 8.24 -25.84
CA VAL A 492 2.98 9.14 -26.05
C VAL A 492 2.79 9.83 -27.38
N VAL A 493 2.79 11.17 -27.36
CA VAL A 493 2.76 12.01 -28.57
C VAL A 493 4.20 12.38 -28.91
N GLU A 494 4.69 11.92 -30.05
CA GLU A 494 5.95 12.35 -30.64
C GLU A 494 5.63 13.29 -31.81
N LEU A 495 6.18 14.49 -31.80
CA LEU A 495 6.11 15.39 -32.96
C LEU A 495 7.04 14.81 -34.06
N ARG A 496 6.48 14.63 -35.23
CA ARG A 496 7.25 14.26 -36.44
C ARG A 496 7.99 15.45 -37.01
#